data_9af2c4db3774f865c7b95c7f2fefed0c
#
_entry.id   9af2c4db3774f865c7b95c7f2fefed0c
#
_cell.length_a   1.000
_cell.length_b   1.000
_cell.length_c   1.000
_cell.angle_alpha   90.00
_cell.angle_beta   90.00
_cell.angle_gamma   90.00
#
_symmetry.space_group_name_H-M   'P 1'
#
loop_
_entity.id
_entity.type
_entity.pdbx_description
1 polymer ?
#
loop_
_entity_poly.entity_id
_entity_poly.type
_entity_poly.pdbx_seq_one_letter_code
_entity_poly.pdbx_strand_id
1 'polypeptide(L)'
;MINNVVLVGRMTRDAELKYTGNNIAVASFSLAVNRNFKDANGESETDFINCVIWRQQAENLANWAKKGALIGITGRIQTRSYENQQGQRVYVTEVVAENFQMLESRAAREGSNANQGNTSGAFGNDNGYAGPYGQQAPQQQGPNFARDNSPYGNSNPMDITDDMLPF
;
A
#
# COMPACT_ATOMS: atom_id res chain seq x y z
N MET A 1 31.68 -1.45 6.69
CA MET A 1 30.71 -0.37 6.93
C MET A 1 29.37 -0.81 6.38
N ILE A 2 28.29 -0.57 7.10
CA ILE A 2 26.93 -0.95 6.69
C ILE A 2 26.16 0.34 6.41
N ASN A 3 25.54 0.45 5.23
CA ASN A 3 24.64 1.51 4.85
C ASN A 3 23.47 0.85 4.11
N ASN A 4 22.47 0.44 4.86
CA ASN A 4 21.28 -0.24 4.37
C ASN A 4 20.05 0.36 5.03
N VAL A 5 19.04 0.62 4.23
CA VAL A 5 17.76 1.21 4.63
C VAL A 5 16.63 0.35 4.08
N VAL A 6 15.66 0.05 4.93
CA VAL A 6 14.40 -0.59 4.55
C VAL A 6 13.28 0.32 5.02
N LEU A 7 12.43 0.76 4.10
CA LEU A 7 11.30 1.63 4.40
C LEU A 7 10.01 1.03 3.83
N VAL A 8 8.95 1.15 4.60
CA VAL A 8 7.58 0.89 4.16
C VAL A 8 6.78 2.18 4.35
N GLY A 9 6.16 2.66 3.29
CA GLY A 9 5.43 3.92 3.34
C GLY A 9 4.52 4.12 2.13
N ARG A 10 3.74 5.21 2.18
CA ARG A 10 2.85 5.59 1.09
C ARG A 10 3.49 6.66 0.21
N MET A 11 3.31 6.52 -1.09
CA MET A 11 3.69 7.55 -2.07
C MET A 11 2.91 8.83 -1.82
N THR A 12 3.60 9.96 -1.60
CA THR A 12 2.94 11.27 -1.39
C THR A 12 2.45 11.90 -2.69
N ARG A 13 3.13 11.56 -3.79
CA ARG A 13 2.85 12.01 -5.17
C ARG A 13 3.33 10.93 -6.15
N ASP A 14 2.94 11.06 -7.41
CA ASP A 14 3.47 10.23 -8.48
C ASP A 14 4.98 10.44 -8.60
N ALA A 15 5.70 9.39 -8.98
CA ALA A 15 7.14 9.49 -9.19
C ALA A 15 7.46 10.36 -10.41
N GLU A 16 8.40 11.27 -10.26
CA GLU A 16 8.91 12.11 -11.34
C GLU A 16 10.02 11.36 -12.08
N LEU A 17 9.68 10.82 -13.24
CA LEU A 17 10.62 10.11 -14.10
C LEU A 17 11.35 11.09 -15.01
N LYS A 18 12.67 11.02 -15.03
CA LYS A 18 13.56 11.80 -15.90
C LYS A 18 14.60 10.88 -16.54
N TYR A 19 15.18 11.34 -17.63
CA TYR A 19 16.33 10.67 -18.27
C TYR A 19 17.54 11.59 -18.20
N THR A 20 18.66 11.02 -17.80
CA THR A 20 19.94 11.73 -17.82
C THR A 20 20.44 11.92 -19.25
N GLY A 21 21.47 12.76 -19.45
CA GLY A 21 22.10 12.94 -20.74
C GLY A 21 22.62 11.65 -21.41
N ASN A 22 22.87 10.62 -20.60
CA ASN A 22 23.27 9.28 -21.07
C ASN A 22 22.06 8.33 -21.25
N ASN A 23 20.85 8.86 -21.31
CA ASN A 23 19.60 8.10 -21.46
C ASN A 23 19.35 7.07 -20.32
N ILE A 24 19.82 7.35 -19.12
CA ILE A 24 19.57 6.52 -17.94
C ILE A 24 18.33 7.06 -17.23
N ALA A 25 17.33 6.21 -17.04
CA ALA A 25 16.12 6.56 -16.30
C ALA A 25 16.41 6.79 -14.81
N VAL A 26 15.85 7.84 -14.24
CA VAL A 26 15.87 8.16 -12.82
C VAL A 26 14.49 8.64 -12.38
N ALA A 27 13.95 8.09 -11.30
CA ALA A 27 12.70 8.53 -10.73
C ALA A 27 12.90 9.09 -9.33
N SER A 28 12.38 10.29 -9.10
CA SER A 28 12.36 10.94 -7.78
C SER A 28 10.97 10.84 -7.19
N PHE A 29 10.87 10.44 -5.93
CA PHE A 29 9.60 10.30 -5.22
C PHE A 29 9.78 10.57 -3.73
N SER A 30 8.67 10.70 -3.00
CA SER A 30 8.69 10.89 -1.56
C SER A 30 7.75 9.91 -0.90
N LEU A 31 8.20 9.27 0.17
CA LEU A 31 7.44 8.34 1.01
C LEU A 31 7.00 9.01 2.29
N ALA A 32 5.74 8.83 2.64
CA ALA A 32 5.18 9.11 3.95
C ALA A 32 5.31 7.83 4.80
N VAL A 33 6.15 7.89 5.83
CA VAL A 33 6.41 6.80 6.76
C VAL A 33 5.90 7.22 8.13
N ASN A 34 4.89 6.53 8.64
CA ASN A 34 4.33 6.82 9.96
C ASN A 34 5.27 6.31 11.05
N ARG A 35 5.49 7.14 12.07
CA ARG A 35 6.22 6.73 13.28
C ARG A 35 5.40 5.74 14.10
N ASN A 36 6.07 4.80 14.73
CA ASN A 36 5.43 3.79 15.57
C ASN A 36 4.91 4.37 16.90
N PHE A 37 5.45 5.51 17.33
CA PHE A 37 5.06 6.16 18.57
C PHE A 37 4.06 7.28 18.31
N LYS A 38 3.08 7.39 19.21
CA LYS A 38 2.13 8.50 19.22
C LYS A 38 2.70 9.62 20.09
N ASP A 39 2.38 10.85 19.74
CA ASP A 39 2.69 12.02 20.55
C ASP A 39 1.84 12.07 21.84
N ALA A 40 2.04 13.10 22.65
CA ALA A 40 1.28 13.31 23.89
C ALA A 40 -0.23 13.51 23.64
N ASN A 41 -0.64 13.86 22.42
CA ASN A 41 -2.03 14.07 22.01
C ASN A 41 -2.65 12.79 21.40
N GLY A 42 -1.88 11.71 21.27
CA GLY A 42 -2.31 10.44 20.69
C GLY A 42 -2.25 10.42 19.17
N GLU A 43 -1.63 11.42 18.52
CA GLU A 43 -1.44 11.49 17.08
C GLU A 43 -0.13 10.83 16.66
N SER A 44 -0.14 10.18 15.48
CA SER A 44 1.08 9.59 14.90
C SER A 44 1.72 10.61 13.95
N GLU A 45 2.96 10.96 14.23
CA GLU A 45 3.76 11.78 13.31
C GLU A 45 4.16 10.97 12.08
N THR A 46 4.32 11.67 10.96
CA THR A 46 4.71 11.09 9.68
C THR A 46 5.98 11.74 9.19
N ASP A 47 6.98 10.92 8.87
CA ASP A 47 8.21 11.37 8.23
C ASP A 47 8.08 11.32 6.71
N PHE A 48 8.50 12.40 6.05
CA PHE A 48 8.52 12.49 4.59
C PHE A 48 9.94 12.31 4.09
N ILE A 49 10.21 11.16 3.46
CA ILE A 49 11.54 10.75 3.06
C ILE A 49 11.68 10.86 1.55
N ASN A 50 12.64 11.67 1.09
CA ASN A 50 12.96 11.79 -0.32
C ASN A 50 13.79 10.59 -0.78
N CYS A 51 13.34 9.99 -1.87
CA CYS A 51 13.93 8.79 -2.44
C CYS A 51 14.20 8.99 -3.93
N VAL A 52 15.23 8.32 -4.41
CA VAL A 52 15.62 8.27 -5.83
C VAL A 52 15.86 6.83 -6.21
N ILE A 53 15.35 6.42 -7.37
CA ILE A 53 15.57 5.08 -7.93
C ILE A 53 16.03 5.20 -9.38
N TRP A 54 16.85 4.26 -9.85
CA TRP A 54 17.56 4.34 -11.12
C TRP A 54 17.21 3.20 -12.07
N ARG A 55 17.46 3.44 -13.37
CA ARG A 55 17.38 2.44 -14.44
C ARG A 55 15.98 1.85 -14.58
N GLN A 56 15.89 0.56 -14.92
CA GLN A 56 14.64 -0.17 -15.13
C GLN A 56 13.67 -0.07 -13.94
N GLN A 57 14.21 -0.05 -12.71
CA GLN A 57 13.38 0.10 -11.52
C GLN A 57 12.69 1.47 -11.46
N ALA A 58 13.31 2.53 -12.01
CA ALA A 58 12.70 3.85 -12.08
C ALA A 58 11.48 3.86 -13.01
N GLU A 59 11.58 3.22 -14.17
CA GLU A 59 10.48 3.09 -15.12
C GLU A 59 9.34 2.26 -14.55
N ASN A 60 9.67 1.14 -13.93
CA ASN A 60 8.69 0.26 -13.28
C ASN A 60 7.94 0.98 -12.16
N LEU A 61 8.67 1.71 -11.29
CA LEU A 61 8.06 2.47 -10.20
C LEU A 61 7.11 3.55 -10.75
N ALA A 62 7.54 4.32 -11.74
CA ALA A 62 6.73 5.39 -12.34
C ALA A 62 5.44 4.86 -12.99
N ASN A 63 5.51 3.66 -13.58
CA ASN A 63 4.35 3.03 -14.20
C ASN A 63 3.37 2.44 -13.18
N TRP A 64 3.86 1.82 -12.12
CA TRP A 64 3.04 1.02 -11.22
C TRP A 64 2.65 1.73 -9.92
N ALA A 65 3.58 2.51 -9.33
CA ALA A 65 3.36 3.20 -8.08
C ALA A 65 2.81 4.61 -8.32
N LYS A 66 1.54 4.83 -7.99
CA LYS A 66 0.88 6.13 -8.06
C LYS A 66 0.74 6.72 -6.66
N LYS A 67 0.38 8.02 -6.58
CA LYS A 67 0.08 8.70 -5.32
C LYS A 67 -0.80 7.82 -4.41
N GLY A 68 -0.43 7.70 -3.14
CA GLY A 68 -1.12 6.91 -2.13
C GLY A 68 -0.77 5.42 -2.11
N ALA A 69 -0.06 4.89 -3.11
CA ALA A 69 0.35 3.49 -3.14
C ALA A 69 1.25 3.12 -1.95
N LEU A 70 0.96 2.03 -1.28
CA LEU A 70 1.81 1.47 -0.25
C LEU A 70 2.92 0.65 -0.89
N ILE A 71 4.16 1.04 -0.66
CA ILE A 71 5.34 0.35 -1.19
C ILE A 71 6.39 0.11 -0.10
N GLY A 72 7.15 -0.97 -0.27
CA GLY A 72 8.38 -1.22 0.44
C GLY A 72 9.57 -0.91 -0.45
N ILE A 73 10.61 -0.30 0.08
CA ILE A 73 11.87 -0.08 -0.62
C ILE A 73 13.04 -0.60 0.21
N THR A 74 14.08 -1.04 -0.49
CA THR A 74 15.40 -1.32 0.08
C THR A 74 16.42 -0.45 -0.64
N GLY A 75 17.41 0.06 0.07
CA GLY A 75 18.42 0.93 -0.51
C GLY A 75 19.43 1.43 0.53
N ARG A 76 20.03 2.56 0.24
CA ARG A 76 21.04 3.18 1.10
C ARG A 76 20.82 4.69 1.22
N ILE A 77 21.31 5.29 2.29
CA ILE A 77 21.34 6.75 2.46
C ILE A 77 22.49 7.32 1.62
N GLN A 78 22.20 8.40 0.93
CA GLN A 78 23.21 9.17 0.20
C GLN A 78 23.02 10.66 0.49
N THR A 79 24.12 11.35 0.75
CA THR A 79 24.15 12.82 0.88
C THR A 79 24.85 13.40 -0.33
N ARG A 80 24.26 14.41 -0.94
CA ARG A 80 24.87 15.22 -1.99
C ARG A 80 24.79 16.70 -1.63
N SER A 81 25.67 17.49 -2.18
CA SER A 81 25.60 18.94 -2.03
C SER A 81 25.60 19.62 -3.39
N TYR A 82 24.88 20.71 -3.49
CA TYR A 82 24.89 21.59 -4.65
C TYR A 82 24.92 23.06 -4.19
N GLU A 83 25.35 23.92 -5.06
CA GLU A 83 25.35 25.36 -4.82
C GLU A 83 24.07 25.98 -5.37
N ASN A 84 23.32 26.71 -4.54
CA ASN A 84 22.10 27.38 -4.95
C ASN A 84 22.45 28.66 -5.75
N GLN A 85 21.45 29.33 -6.30
CA GLN A 85 21.61 30.57 -7.07
C GLN A 85 22.23 31.74 -6.26
N GLN A 86 22.26 31.60 -4.95
CA GLN A 86 22.85 32.59 -4.01
C GLN A 86 24.27 32.25 -3.60
N GLY A 87 24.89 31.22 -4.20
CA GLY A 87 26.24 30.75 -3.88
C GLY A 87 26.34 29.98 -2.56
N GLN A 88 25.21 29.58 -1.96
CA GLN A 88 25.22 28.82 -0.71
C GLN A 88 25.23 27.31 -1.00
N ARG A 89 26.07 26.57 -0.26
CA ARG A 89 26.12 25.11 -0.34
C ARG A 89 24.93 24.51 0.40
N VAL A 90 24.08 23.81 -0.32
CA VAL A 90 22.92 23.08 0.20
C VAL A 90 23.23 21.58 0.23
N TYR A 91 23.04 20.96 1.40
CA TYR A 91 23.18 19.52 1.57
C TYR A 91 21.82 18.86 1.49
N VAL A 92 21.71 17.82 0.68
CA VAL A 92 20.50 17.02 0.53
C VAL A 92 20.82 15.58 0.93
N THR A 93 20.07 15.06 1.88
CA THR A 93 20.11 13.65 2.26
C THR A 93 18.90 12.95 1.65
N GLU A 94 19.15 11.91 0.90
CA GLU A 94 18.12 11.13 0.20
C GLU A 94 18.41 9.64 0.32
N VAL A 95 17.39 8.81 0.12
CA VAL A 95 17.52 7.36 0.04
C VAL A 95 17.62 6.96 -1.43
N VAL A 96 18.73 6.36 -1.80
CA VAL A 96 18.89 5.74 -3.12
C VAL A 96 18.32 4.34 -3.02
N ALA A 97 17.11 4.16 -3.54
CA ALA A 97 16.44 2.87 -3.57
C ALA A 97 17.10 1.97 -4.64
N GLU A 98 17.36 0.73 -4.27
CA GLU A 98 17.92 -0.31 -5.14
C GLU A 98 16.82 -1.22 -5.65
N ASN A 99 15.79 -1.44 -4.82
CA ASN A 99 14.63 -2.23 -5.17
C ASN A 99 13.37 -1.65 -4.52
N PHE A 100 12.20 -1.92 -5.13
CA PHE A 100 10.91 -1.61 -4.54
C PHE A 100 9.94 -2.77 -4.73
N GLN A 101 8.94 -2.83 -3.87
CA GLN A 101 7.87 -3.81 -3.93
C GLN A 101 6.52 -3.16 -3.62
N MET A 102 5.52 -3.45 -4.43
CA MET A 102 4.13 -3.06 -4.14
C MET A 102 3.59 -3.93 -3.02
N LEU A 103 3.03 -3.32 -1.98
CA LEU A 103 2.47 -4.01 -0.82
C LEU A 103 0.93 -4.00 -0.80
N GLU A 104 0.31 -3.27 -1.72
CA GLU A 104 -1.14 -3.26 -1.93
C GLU A 104 -1.48 -3.69 -3.36
N SER A 105 -2.56 -4.46 -3.50
CA SER A 105 -3.08 -4.80 -4.82
C SER A 105 -3.76 -3.58 -5.48
N ARG A 106 -3.76 -3.54 -6.81
CA ARG A 106 -4.40 -2.47 -7.58
C ARG A 106 -5.90 -2.36 -7.28
N ALA A 107 -6.57 -3.50 -7.12
CA ALA A 107 -7.99 -3.56 -6.78
C ALA A 107 -8.32 -2.97 -5.40
N ALA A 108 -7.47 -3.17 -4.39
CA ALA A 108 -7.66 -2.60 -3.06
C ALA A 108 -7.54 -1.07 -3.07
N ARG A 109 -6.72 -0.51 -3.95
CA ARG A 109 -6.51 0.93 -4.09
C ARG A 109 -7.65 1.62 -4.84
N GLU A 110 -8.17 0.99 -5.89
CA GLU A 110 -9.29 1.51 -6.68
C GLU A 110 -10.62 1.42 -5.92
N GLY A 111 -10.81 0.39 -5.08
CA GLY A 111 -12.02 0.22 -4.25
C GLY A 111 -12.16 1.24 -3.13
N SER A 112 -11.06 1.75 -2.57
CA SER A 112 -11.14 2.77 -1.51
C SER A 112 -11.48 4.17 -2.02
N ASN A 113 -11.32 4.45 -3.29
CA ASN A 113 -11.64 5.74 -3.90
C ASN A 113 -13.09 5.81 -4.42
N ALA A 114 -13.78 4.68 -4.56
CA ALA A 114 -15.16 4.62 -5.06
C ALA A 114 -16.24 4.92 -3.99
N ASN A 115 -15.86 4.97 -2.71
CA ASN A 115 -16.83 5.13 -1.61
C ASN A 115 -17.01 6.57 -1.09
N GLN A 116 -16.44 7.58 -1.78
CA GLN A 116 -16.55 8.97 -1.35
C GLN A 116 -17.44 9.85 -2.25
N GLY A 117 -18.36 9.25 -2.98
CA GLY A 117 -19.25 10.04 -3.82
C GLY A 117 -20.49 9.29 -4.28
N ASN A 118 -21.42 9.01 -3.40
CA ASN A 118 -22.85 9.07 -3.72
C ASN A 118 -23.75 8.77 -2.51
N THR A 119 -23.94 9.76 -1.65
CA THR A 119 -25.13 9.88 -0.80
C THR A 119 -25.86 11.13 -1.21
N SER A 120 -26.57 11.06 -2.31
CA SER A 120 -27.60 12.04 -2.65
C SER A 120 -28.85 11.27 -3.05
N GLY A 121 -29.77 11.21 -2.11
CA GLY A 121 -31.20 11.13 -2.17
C GLY A 121 -31.90 10.77 -3.47
N ALA A 122 -32.68 9.71 -3.38
CA ALA A 122 -33.96 9.69 -4.07
C ALA A 122 -34.94 8.88 -3.21
N PHE A 123 -35.65 9.60 -2.35
CA PHE A 123 -36.98 9.18 -1.92
C PHE A 123 -37.90 9.30 -3.14
N GLY A 124 -38.19 8.20 -3.77
CA GLY A 124 -39.22 8.04 -4.77
C GLY A 124 -40.33 7.22 -4.16
N ASN A 125 -41.35 7.90 -3.61
CA ASN A 125 -42.63 7.36 -3.29
C ASN A 125 -43.34 7.03 -4.61
N ASP A 126 -43.76 5.80 -4.84
CA ASP A 126 -44.87 5.55 -5.73
C ASP A 126 -45.77 4.42 -5.22
N ASN A 127 -47.00 4.82 -5.04
CA ASN A 127 -48.15 4.04 -4.69
C ASN A 127 -48.66 3.25 -5.90
N GLY A 128 -49.12 2.04 -5.65
CA GLY A 128 -50.33 1.56 -6.34
C GLY A 128 -50.17 0.34 -7.20
N TYR A 129 -50.85 -0.62 -6.84
CA TYR A 129 -51.83 -1.50 -7.45
C TYR A 129 -51.63 -2.98 -7.06
N ALA A 130 -52.63 -3.40 -6.30
CA ALA A 130 -52.92 -4.79 -6.01
C ALA A 130 -53.34 -5.55 -7.27
N GLY A 131 -52.86 -6.78 -7.43
CA GLY A 131 -53.37 -7.78 -8.34
C GLY A 131 -53.05 -9.18 -7.82
N PRO A 132 -54.05 -10.04 -7.64
CA PRO A 132 -53.90 -11.32 -6.98
C PRO A 132 -53.69 -12.44 -7.99
N TYR A 133 -52.52 -13.00 -8.11
CA TYR A 133 -52.35 -14.39 -8.57
C TYR A 133 -50.97 -14.90 -8.03
N GLY A 134 -51.12 -15.95 -7.22
CA GLY A 134 -49.97 -16.69 -6.68
C GLY A 134 -49.27 -17.50 -7.76
N GLN A 135 -47.97 -17.47 -7.71
CA GLN A 135 -47.12 -18.55 -8.20
C GLN A 135 -45.93 -18.67 -7.29
N GLN A 136 -45.77 -19.84 -6.73
CA GLN A 136 -44.65 -20.29 -5.92
C GLN A 136 -43.36 -20.14 -6.69
N ALA A 137 -42.42 -19.32 -6.18
CA ALA A 137 -41.04 -19.34 -6.62
C ALA A 137 -40.37 -20.59 -6.07
N PRO A 138 -39.57 -21.34 -6.88
CA PRO A 138 -38.80 -22.45 -6.38
C PRO A 138 -37.64 -21.92 -5.48
N GLN A 139 -37.58 -22.48 -4.28
CA GLN A 139 -36.44 -22.31 -3.39
C GLN A 139 -35.17 -22.78 -4.09
N GLN A 140 -34.28 -21.84 -4.45
CA GLN A 140 -32.93 -22.17 -4.77
C GLN A 140 -32.23 -22.58 -3.47
N GLN A 141 -32.00 -23.88 -3.34
CA GLN A 141 -31.10 -24.44 -2.35
C GLN A 141 -29.66 -23.86 -2.64
N GLY A 142 -29.18 -23.09 -1.71
CA GLY A 142 -27.78 -22.68 -1.71
C GLY A 142 -26.86 -23.91 -1.66
N PRO A 143 -25.65 -23.81 -2.26
CA PRO A 143 -24.70 -24.92 -2.25
C PRO A 143 -24.34 -25.29 -0.81
N ASN A 144 -24.72 -26.51 -0.45
CA ASN A 144 -24.38 -27.13 0.81
C ASN A 144 -22.92 -27.58 0.73
N PHE A 145 -22.00 -26.80 1.28
CA PHE A 145 -20.64 -27.23 1.51
C PHE A 145 -20.61 -28.26 2.64
N ALA A 146 -21.03 -29.47 2.30
CA ALA A 146 -20.77 -30.64 3.14
C ALA A 146 -19.24 -30.77 3.30
N ARG A 147 -18.82 -30.82 4.55
CA ARG A 147 -17.45 -31.10 4.98
C ARG A 147 -16.99 -32.39 4.31
N ASP A 148 -16.16 -32.24 3.29
CA ASP A 148 -15.48 -33.38 2.69
C ASP A 148 -14.20 -33.66 3.46
N ASN A 149 -14.03 -34.94 3.71
CA ASN A 149 -12.96 -35.57 4.45
C ASN A 149 -11.57 -35.10 3.98
N SER A 150 -10.94 -34.26 4.80
CA SER A 150 -9.50 -34.06 4.68
C SER A 150 -8.80 -35.38 5.02
N PRO A 151 -7.88 -35.90 4.21
CA PRO A 151 -7.13 -37.09 4.52
C PRO A 151 -6.14 -36.95 5.69
N TYR A 152 -6.09 -35.77 6.30
CA TYR A 152 -5.32 -35.47 7.52
C TYR A 152 -6.24 -35.19 8.71
N GLY A 153 -7.36 -35.91 8.78
CA GLY A 153 -8.24 -35.90 9.94
C GLY A 153 -7.52 -36.42 11.17
N ASN A 154 -7.56 -35.61 12.24
CA ASN A 154 -7.18 -35.98 13.60
C ASN A 154 -5.72 -35.77 14.00
N SER A 155 -5.19 -34.57 13.81
CA SER A 155 -4.14 -34.05 14.69
C SER A 155 -4.80 -33.21 15.79
N ASN A 156 -4.84 -33.71 17.02
CA ASN A 156 -5.12 -32.93 18.19
C ASN A 156 -4.18 -31.72 18.22
N PRO A 157 -4.63 -30.51 18.52
CA PRO A 157 -3.72 -29.40 18.77
C PRO A 157 -2.75 -29.84 19.88
N MET A 158 -1.44 -29.83 19.58
CA MET A 158 -0.42 -30.03 20.59
C MET A 158 -0.61 -28.97 21.65
N ASP A 159 -0.93 -29.39 22.84
CA ASP A 159 -0.94 -28.55 24.05
C ASP A 159 0.52 -28.26 24.39
N ILE A 160 1.02 -27.10 23.92
CA ILE A 160 2.38 -26.65 24.21
C ILE A 160 2.34 -26.07 25.62
N THR A 161 2.78 -26.84 26.60
CA THR A 161 2.97 -26.35 27.98
C THR A 161 4.27 -25.52 28.02
N ASP A 162 4.26 -24.50 28.91
CA ASP A 162 5.38 -23.53 29.09
C ASP A 162 6.73 -24.20 29.45
N ASP A 163 6.72 -25.45 29.87
CA ASP A 163 7.93 -26.23 30.19
C ASP A 163 8.72 -26.71 28.97
N MET A 164 8.23 -26.50 27.76
CA MET A 164 8.92 -26.91 26.51
C MET A 164 9.68 -25.80 25.80
N LEU A 165 9.73 -24.61 26.39
CA LEU A 165 10.48 -23.50 25.83
C LEU A 165 11.92 -23.48 26.36
N PRO A 166 12.97 -23.51 25.55
CA PRO A 166 14.36 -23.62 26.00
C PRO A 166 14.99 -22.24 26.30
N PHE A 167 14.34 -21.41 27.17
CA PHE A 167 14.98 -20.20 27.73
C PHE A 167 14.37 -19.81 29.07
#